data_ccf1e0ee565f7abb97c7948c000640b0
#
_entry.id   ccf1e0ee565f7abb97c7948c000640b0
#
_cell.length_a   1.000
_cell.length_b   1.000
_cell.length_c   1.000
_cell.angle_alpha   90.00
_cell.angle_beta   90.00
_cell.angle_gamma   90.00
#
_symmetry.space_group_name_H-M   'P 1'
#
loop_
_entity.id
_entity.type
_entity.pdbx_description
1 polymer ?
#
loop_
_entity_poly.entity_id
_entity_poly.type
_entity_poly.pdbx_seq_one_letter_code
_entity_poly.pdbx_strand_id
1 'polypeptide(L)'
;MANGHFLWTDLSTYDMRAARADYAELFDWSFDKEDTYDFATIGGQEVAAVFPMPDRLAKMNMPSFWVSYVHVDDLDAKVESARTHEGVIIEVEPQPFGDAARIALVRDPSGAGFTMYEGPDIQTGAPGAGKVISRFHHVPDIMLIAPFYADLFGWRFEKSSVSPWPCYEIRHPNGAVIAQAEEVPEAIRGKFRYWMPCFGVRSVGDTLRQIEARDGHHHNGLPEGRVLVSDRQGAHFMIQNAGQNAAAVGETPHVTERNTTDGIAWKSLVALACVWLAVIMDLQVFWGVLFLIWACLALKSGRADFVEPIDRATRPLMFWLITGTWIVLSSWVILGSVFGGW
;
A
#
# COMPACT_ATOMS: atom_id res chain seq x y z
N MET A 1 13.68 -2.50 24.43
CA MET A 1 13.12 -1.58 23.39
C MET A 1 12.06 -0.69 23.98
N ALA A 2 11.72 0.39 23.30
CA ALA A 2 10.58 1.18 23.71
C ALA A 2 9.27 0.48 23.29
N ASN A 3 8.27 0.51 24.16
CA ASN A 3 6.93 -0.01 23.97
C ASN A 3 6.27 0.60 22.69
N GLY A 4 5.64 -0.23 21.85
CA GLY A 4 4.94 0.25 20.65
C GLY A 4 5.77 0.30 19.36
N HIS A 5 6.91 -0.38 19.28
CA HIS A 5 7.65 -0.55 18.03
C HIS A 5 7.25 -1.82 17.29
N PHE A 6 7.14 -1.74 15.98
CA PHE A 6 7.12 -2.94 15.15
C PHE A 6 8.50 -3.61 15.14
N LEU A 7 8.53 -4.91 15.36
CA LEU A 7 9.79 -5.67 15.44
C LEU A 7 9.86 -6.88 14.52
N TRP A 8 8.72 -7.45 14.13
CA TRP A 8 8.69 -8.71 13.39
C TRP A 8 7.51 -8.78 12.42
N THR A 9 7.55 -9.74 11.50
CA THR A 9 6.43 -10.11 10.64
C THR A 9 6.47 -11.58 10.25
N ASP A 10 5.29 -12.21 10.22
CA ASP A 10 5.10 -13.61 9.84
C ASP A 10 4.12 -13.72 8.69
N LEU A 11 4.28 -14.76 7.88
CA LEU A 11 3.31 -15.19 6.89
C LEU A 11 2.53 -16.43 7.38
N SER A 12 1.22 -16.28 7.52
CA SER A 12 0.30 -17.43 7.67
C SER A 12 -0.10 -17.92 6.28
N THR A 13 0.16 -19.19 5.96
CA THR A 13 -0.01 -19.70 4.59
C THR A 13 -0.54 -21.14 4.55
N TYR A 14 -1.29 -21.49 3.50
CA TYR A 14 -1.82 -22.85 3.31
C TYR A 14 -0.76 -23.84 2.82
N ASP A 15 0.14 -23.38 1.95
CA ASP A 15 1.21 -24.18 1.40
C ASP A 15 2.57 -23.56 1.74
N MET A 16 3.14 -24.03 2.85
CA MET A 16 4.46 -23.60 3.34
C MET A 16 5.57 -23.84 2.32
N ARG A 17 5.50 -24.95 1.58
CA ARG A 17 6.52 -25.29 0.59
C ARG A 17 6.49 -24.32 -0.59
N ALA A 18 5.30 -24.03 -1.11
CA ALA A 18 5.15 -23.05 -2.19
C ALA A 18 5.57 -21.65 -1.72
N ALA A 19 5.14 -21.23 -0.51
CA ALA A 19 5.53 -19.94 0.05
C ALA A 19 7.05 -19.80 0.19
N ARG A 20 7.73 -20.81 0.76
CA ARG A 20 9.22 -20.79 0.85
C ARG A 20 9.88 -20.63 -0.52
N ALA A 21 9.43 -21.40 -1.52
CA ALA A 21 9.99 -21.33 -2.86
C ALA A 21 9.78 -19.95 -3.50
N ASP A 22 8.58 -19.38 -3.35
CA ASP A 22 8.24 -18.09 -3.93
C ASP A 22 9.03 -16.95 -3.27
N TYR A 23 9.02 -16.88 -1.96
CA TYR A 23 9.69 -15.80 -1.23
C TYR A 23 11.21 -15.91 -1.23
N ALA A 24 11.77 -17.12 -1.36
CA ALA A 24 13.20 -17.31 -1.60
C ALA A 24 13.64 -16.61 -2.89
N GLU A 25 12.88 -16.73 -3.96
CA GLU A 25 13.22 -16.08 -5.22
C GLU A 25 12.84 -14.59 -5.28
N LEU A 26 11.73 -14.19 -4.62
CA LEU A 26 11.31 -12.80 -4.60
C LEU A 26 12.23 -11.89 -3.78
N PHE A 27 12.77 -12.42 -2.67
CA PHE A 27 13.46 -11.63 -1.66
C PHE A 27 14.86 -12.11 -1.30
N ASP A 28 15.41 -13.09 -2.01
CA ASP A 28 16.70 -13.75 -1.71
C ASP A 28 16.69 -14.38 -0.30
N TRP A 29 15.54 -14.91 0.15
CA TRP A 29 15.44 -15.57 1.44
C TRP A 29 15.98 -16.99 1.39
N SER A 30 16.61 -17.39 2.50
CA SER A 30 16.96 -18.78 2.79
C SER A 30 16.15 -19.29 3.95
N PHE A 31 15.77 -20.57 3.91
CA PHE A 31 15.05 -21.26 4.98
C PHE A 31 15.87 -22.47 5.41
N ASP A 32 16.24 -22.53 6.69
CA ASP A 32 17.18 -23.54 7.19
C ASP A 32 16.55 -24.85 7.60
N LYS A 33 15.23 -24.86 7.86
CA LYS A 33 14.49 -26.02 8.36
C LYS A 33 13.14 -26.13 7.66
N GLU A 34 12.68 -27.37 7.48
CA GLU A 34 11.30 -27.65 7.09
C GLU A 34 10.49 -27.94 8.36
N ASP A 35 10.20 -26.90 9.14
CA ASP A 35 9.44 -27.01 10.38
C ASP A 35 8.06 -26.33 10.25
N THR A 36 7.24 -26.44 11.28
CA THR A 36 5.91 -25.81 11.37
C THR A 36 5.99 -24.30 11.58
N TYR A 37 7.13 -23.76 11.99
CA TYR A 37 7.44 -22.36 12.06
C TYR A 37 8.87 -22.16 11.52
N ASP A 38 8.98 -21.61 10.33
CA ASP A 38 10.22 -21.61 9.58
C ASP A 38 10.73 -20.19 9.39
N PHE A 39 11.95 -19.93 9.85
CA PHE A 39 12.56 -18.62 9.78
C PHE A 39 13.15 -18.36 8.40
N ALA A 40 12.79 -17.21 7.82
CA ALA A 40 13.42 -16.66 6.63
C ALA A 40 14.66 -15.87 7.02
N THR A 41 15.78 -16.14 6.36
CA THR A 41 17.06 -15.47 6.64
C THR A 41 17.63 -14.79 5.40
N ILE A 42 18.37 -13.70 5.59
CA ILE A 42 19.24 -13.07 4.59
C ILE A 42 20.64 -12.95 5.20
N GLY A 43 21.61 -13.61 4.60
CA GLY A 43 22.99 -13.60 5.11
C GLY A 43 23.11 -14.13 6.54
N GLY A 44 22.26 -15.09 6.93
CA GLY A 44 22.21 -15.66 8.27
C GLY A 44 21.46 -14.82 9.31
N GLN A 45 20.89 -13.69 8.90
CA GLN A 45 20.05 -12.84 9.78
C GLN A 45 18.57 -13.16 9.56
N GLU A 46 17.83 -13.47 10.59
CA GLU A 46 16.39 -13.64 10.54
C GLU A 46 15.69 -12.34 10.16
N VAL A 47 14.74 -12.39 9.21
CA VAL A 47 14.05 -11.22 8.67
C VAL A 47 12.52 -11.34 8.68
N ALA A 48 12.00 -12.57 8.69
CA ALA A 48 10.58 -12.90 8.76
C ALA A 48 10.44 -14.39 9.13
N ALA A 49 9.19 -14.86 9.27
CA ALA A 49 8.92 -16.30 9.33
C ALA A 49 7.69 -16.68 8.50
N VAL A 50 7.53 -17.98 8.27
CA VAL A 50 6.34 -18.58 7.66
C VAL A 50 5.82 -19.68 8.57
N PHE A 51 4.47 -19.77 8.69
CA PHE A 51 3.81 -20.81 9.46
C PHE A 51 2.50 -21.25 8.80
N PRO A 52 2.02 -22.48 9.10
CA PRO A 52 0.80 -22.98 8.48
C PRO A 52 -0.43 -22.19 8.92
N MET A 53 -1.39 -22.06 8.01
CA MET A 53 -2.69 -21.44 8.30
C MET A 53 -3.38 -22.17 9.46
N PRO A 54 -3.71 -21.48 10.55
CA PRO A 54 -4.46 -22.10 11.64
C PRO A 54 -5.82 -22.64 11.20
N ASP A 55 -6.19 -23.83 11.63
CA ASP A 55 -7.44 -24.51 11.24
C ASP A 55 -8.70 -23.63 11.41
N ARG A 56 -8.75 -22.83 12.47
CA ARG A 56 -9.86 -21.92 12.71
C ARG A 56 -10.01 -20.91 11.59
N LEU A 57 -8.90 -20.30 11.15
CA LEU A 57 -8.89 -19.29 10.09
C LEU A 57 -9.10 -19.93 8.71
N ALA A 58 -8.56 -21.13 8.51
CA ALA A 58 -8.82 -21.91 7.30
C ALA A 58 -10.31 -22.22 7.12
N LYS A 59 -11.03 -22.60 8.19
CA LYS A 59 -12.48 -22.82 8.17
C LYS A 59 -13.30 -21.55 7.86
N MET A 60 -12.72 -20.36 8.10
CA MET A 60 -13.31 -19.07 7.74
C MET A 60 -12.98 -18.63 6.31
N ASN A 61 -12.28 -19.48 5.54
CA ASN A 61 -11.78 -19.15 4.20
C ASN A 61 -10.94 -17.86 4.17
N MET A 62 -10.14 -17.61 5.22
CA MET A 62 -9.20 -16.49 5.20
C MET A 62 -8.13 -16.77 4.14
N PRO A 63 -7.79 -15.80 3.28
CA PRO A 63 -6.60 -15.94 2.43
C PRO A 63 -5.35 -16.02 3.28
N SER A 64 -4.22 -16.43 2.72
CA SER A 64 -2.92 -16.26 3.37
C SER A 64 -2.72 -14.78 3.71
N PHE A 65 -2.03 -14.47 4.80
CA PHE A 65 -1.86 -13.09 5.25
C PHE A 65 -0.59 -12.90 6.06
N TRP A 66 -0.08 -11.67 6.02
CA TRP A 66 1.02 -11.22 6.84
C TRP A 66 0.53 -10.72 8.20
N VAL A 67 1.24 -11.05 9.27
CA VAL A 67 1.02 -10.58 10.63
C VAL A 67 2.17 -9.66 11.03
N SER A 68 1.87 -8.51 11.60
CA SER A 68 2.88 -7.59 12.16
C SER A 68 2.90 -7.70 13.68
N TYR A 69 4.09 -7.71 14.25
CA TYR A 69 4.33 -7.78 15.70
C TYR A 69 4.73 -6.42 16.25
N VAL A 70 4.12 -6.05 17.35
CA VAL A 70 4.39 -4.81 18.10
C VAL A 70 4.90 -5.18 19.47
N HIS A 71 6.08 -4.65 19.85
CA HIS A 71 6.67 -4.88 21.17
C HIS A 71 5.86 -4.19 22.25
N VAL A 72 5.67 -4.89 23.37
CA VAL A 72 5.05 -4.38 24.59
C VAL A 72 5.86 -4.78 25.82
N ASP A 73 5.87 -3.91 26.83
CA ASP A 73 6.62 -4.16 28.07
C ASP A 73 5.80 -4.98 29.08
N ASP A 74 4.45 -4.96 28.97
CA ASP A 74 3.51 -5.67 29.83
C ASP A 74 2.32 -6.12 28.99
N LEU A 75 2.36 -7.38 28.57
CA LEU A 75 1.38 -7.95 27.64
C LEU A 75 -0.02 -8.01 28.26
N ASP A 76 -0.12 -8.41 29.54
CA ASP A 76 -1.41 -8.55 30.20
C ASP A 76 -2.10 -7.18 30.37
N ALA A 77 -1.37 -6.18 30.83
CA ALA A 77 -1.89 -4.83 30.97
C ALA A 77 -2.32 -4.23 29.61
N LYS A 78 -1.57 -4.49 28.52
CA LYS A 78 -1.90 -4.01 27.17
C LYS A 78 -3.13 -4.70 26.60
N VAL A 79 -3.29 -5.99 26.81
CA VAL A 79 -4.49 -6.73 26.39
C VAL A 79 -5.72 -6.24 27.14
N GLU A 80 -5.63 -6.01 28.44
CA GLU A 80 -6.74 -5.45 29.23
C GLU A 80 -7.09 -4.02 28.80
N SER A 81 -6.10 -3.18 28.51
CA SER A 81 -6.33 -1.85 27.92
C SER A 81 -7.04 -1.96 26.58
N ALA A 82 -6.58 -2.88 25.69
CA ALA A 82 -7.20 -3.08 24.39
C ALA A 82 -8.69 -3.49 24.49
N ARG A 83 -9.06 -4.32 25.46
CA ARG A 83 -10.46 -4.75 25.69
C ARG A 83 -11.42 -3.61 25.97
N THR A 84 -10.95 -2.49 26.50
CA THR A 84 -11.80 -1.34 26.82
C THR A 84 -12.30 -0.60 25.58
N HIS A 85 -11.71 -0.85 24.42
CA HIS A 85 -12.07 -0.19 23.17
C HIS A 85 -13.15 -0.98 22.41
N GLU A 86 -14.16 -0.28 21.96
CA GLU A 86 -15.23 -0.87 21.15
C GLU A 86 -14.69 -1.40 19.80
N GLY A 87 -15.17 -2.56 19.39
CA GLY A 87 -14.78 -3.21 18.13
C GLY A 87 -13.48 -4.00 18.19
N VAL A 88 -12.73 -3.93 19.30
CA VAL A 88 -11.51 -4.74 19.48
C VAL A 88 -11.87 -6.19 19.79
N ILE A 89 -11.12 -7.11 19.21
CA ILE A 89 -11.27 -8.56 19.46
C ILE A 89 -9.91 -9.13 19.89
N ILE A 90 -9.87 -9.79 21.03
CA ILE A 90 -8.72 -10.59 21.43
C ILE A 90 -8.88 -11.98 20.79
N GLU A 91 -8.15 -12.21 19.70
CA GLU A 91 -8.20 -13.48 18.96
C GLU A 91 -7.45 -14.61 19.66
N VAL A 92 -6.32 -14.25 20.27
CA VAL A 92 -5.48 -15.14 21.06
C VAL A 92 -5.09 -14.42 22.34
N GLU A 93 -5.48 -15.01 23.47
CA GLU A 93 -5.12 -14.53 24.79
C GLU A 93 -3.61 -14.60 25.03
N PRO A 94 -3.08 -13.84 25.99
CA PRO A 94 -1.69 -13.94 26.35
C PRO A 94 -1.22 -15.37 26.60
N GLN A 95 -0.25 -15.81 25.79
CA GLN A 95 0.29 -17.18 25.88
C GLN A 95 1.79 -17.21 25.60
N PRO A 96 2.51 -18.26 26.05
CA PRO A 96 3.92 -18.45 25.73
C PRO A 96 4.18 -18.52 24.21
N PHE A 97 5.31 -17.95 23.79
CA PHE A 97 5.82 -18.00 22.42
C PHE A 97 7.33 -18.33 22.49
N GLY A 98 7.68 -19.57 22.18
CA GLY A 98 9.00 -20.11 22.47
C GLY A 98 9.31 -20.12 23.97
N ASP A 99 10.61 -20.09 24.31
CA ASP A 99 11.07 -20.25 25.69
C ASP A 99 11.11 -18.94 26.50
N ALA A 100 11.16 -17.78 25.83
CA ALA A 100 11.49 -16.52 26.47
C ALA A 100 10.51 -15.36 26.14
N ALA A 101 9.46 -15.63 25.38
CA ALA A 101 8.53 -14.61 24.97
C ALA A 101 7.06 -15.01 25.21
N ARG A 102 6.18 -14.02 25.13
CA ARG A 102 4.71 -14.18 25.17
C ARG A 102 4.09 -13.37 24.06
N ILE A 103 2.97 -13.82 23.55
CA ILE A 103 2.21 -13.12 22.52
C ILE A 103 0.72 -13.08 22.85
N ALA A 104 0.04 -12.10 22.28
CA ALA A 104 -1.42 -12.05 22.14
C ALA A 104 -1.77 -11.54 20.74
N LEU A 105 -2.77 -12.14 20.10
CA LEU A 105 -3.25 -11.66 18.81
C LEU A 105 -4.51 -10.81 19.01
N VAL A 106 -4.47 -9.60 18.51
CA VAL A 106 -5.52 -8.60 18.69
C VAL A 106 -5.98 -8.10 17.32
N ARG A 107 -7.31 -7.94 17.16
CA ARG A 107 -7.86 -7.15 16.05
C ARG A 107 -8.21 -5.76 16.54
N ASP A 108 -7.74 -4.77 15.82
CA ASP A 108 -8.06 -3.38 16.06
C ASP A 108 -9.54 -3.05 15.74
N PRO A 109 -10.06 -1.86 16.08
CA PRO A 109 -11.45 -1.49 15.78
C PRO A 109 -11.83 -1.52 14.29
N SER A 110 -10.87 -1.48 13.39
CA SER A 110 -11.11 -1.64 11.95
C SER A 110 -11.21 -3.12 11.53
N GLY A 111 -10.78 -4.04 12.38
CA GLY A 111 -10.72 -5.48 12.16
C GLY A 111 -9.38 -6.01 11.65
N ALA A 112 -8.34 -5.18 11.60
CA ALA A 112 -6.99 -5.62 11.24
C ALA A 112 -6.29 -6.32 12.41
N GLY A 113 -5.74 -7.51 12.15
CA GLY A 113 -4.98 -8.27 13.14
C GLY A 113 -3.54 -7.79 13.27
N PHE A 114 -3.05 -7.76 14.50
CA PHE A 114 -1.64 -7.61 14.84
C PHE A 114 -1.31 -8.41 16.10
N THR A 115 -0.05 -8.73 16.28
CA THR A 115 0.42 -9.46 17.46
C THR A 115 1.11 -8.50 18.42
N MET A 116 0.69 -8.49 19.68
CA MET A 116 1.48 -7.90 20.77
C MET A 116 2.51 -8.93 21.21
N TYR A 117 3.74 -8.50 21.37
CA TYR A 117 4.88 -9.35 21.72
C TYR A 117 5.60 -8.80 22.93
N GLU A 118 5.73 -9.60 23.97
CA GLU A 118 6.53 -9.36 25.16
C GLU A 118 7.69 -10.35 25.19
N GLY A 119 8.92 -9.86 25.11
CA GLY A 119 10.10 -10.74 25.10
C GLY A 119 11.37 -10.03 24.65
N PRO A 120 12.45 -10.80 24.44
CA PRO A 120 13.70 -10.27 23.93
C PRO A 120 13.54 -9.52 22.61
N ASP A 121 14.42 -8.58 22.36
CA ASP A 121 14.45 -7.83 21.10
C ASP A 121 14.79 -8.73 19.91
N ILE A 122 14.00 -8.61 18.84
CA ILE A 122 14.23 -9.32 17.58
C ILE A 122 14.92 -8.37 16.62
N GLN A 123 16.17 -8.66 16.29
CA GLN A 123 16.98 -7.84 15.40
C GLN A 123 16.85 -8.36 13.96
N THR A 124 16.18 -7.60 13.10
CA THR A 124 16.07 -7.90 11.65
C THR A 124 17.14 -7.18 10.81
N GLY A 125 18.02 -6.44 11.46
CA GLY A 125 19.06 -5.61 10.83
C GLY A 125 18.51 -4.36 10.12
N ALA A 126 19.38 -3.62 9.43
CA ALA A 126 19.00 -2.41 8.73
C ALA A 126 17.98 -2.69 7.60
N PRO A 127 17.03 -1.77 7.34
CA PRO A 127 16.13 -1.86 6.19
C PRO A 127 16.89 -2.01 4.87
N GLY A 128 16.34 -2.82 3.95
CA GLY A 128 17.01 -3.09 2.67
C GLY A 128 16.21 -4.00 1.78
N ALA A 129 16.84 -4.49 0.70
CA ALA A 129 16.22 -5.45 -0.20
C ALA A 129 15.92 -6.77 0.53
N GLY A 130 14.72 -7.32 0.31
CA GLY A 130 14.22 -8.52 0.95
C GLY A 130 13.75 -8.34 2.39
N LYS A 131 13.77 -7.13 2.95
CA LYS A 131 13.37 -6.82 4.32
C LYS A 131 12.17 -5.88 4.35
N VAL A 132 11.43 -5.88 5.46
CA VAL A 132 10.38 -4.88 5.69
C VAL A 132 11.02 -3.51 5.89
N ILE A 133 10.66 -2.56 5.03
CA ILE A 133 11.15 -1.19 5.06
C ILE A 133 10.12 -0.18 5.56
N SER A 134 8.83 -0.56 5.55
CA SER A 134 7.71 0.24 6.09
C SER A 134 6.50 -0.67 6.33
N ARG A 135 5.44 -0.13 6.94
CA ARG A 135 4.15 -0.80 7.11
C ARG A 135 3.01 0.14 6.77
N PHE A 136 1.94 -0.42 6.22
CA PHE A 136 0.77 0.34 5.80
C PHE A 136 -0.50 -0.27 6.37
N HIS A 137 -1.42 0.60 6.75
CA HIS A 137 -2.75 0.20 7.18
C HIS A 137 -3.80 0.91 6.33
N HIS A 138 -4.52 0.16 5.50
CA HIS A 138 -5.64 0.69 4.73
C HIS A 138 -6.92 0.62 5.55
N VAL A 139 -7.48 1.76 5.88
CA VAL A 139 -8.68 1.90 6.72
C VAL A 139 -9.82 2.59 5.96
N PRO A 140 -11.08 2.38 6.35
CA PRO A 140 -12.18 3.17 5.81
C PRO A 140 -12.21 4.60 6.37
N ASP A 141 -11.77 4.79 7.62
CA ASP A 141 -11.73 6.03 8.36
C ASP A 141 -10.65 5.93 9.43
N ILE A 142 -9.75 6.89 9.49
CA ILE A 142 -8.66 6.94 10.47
C ILE A 142 -9.16 7.04 11.90
N MET A 143 -10.33 7.66 12.11
CA MET A 143 -10.92 7.84 13.44
C MET A 143 -11.34 6.52 14.10
N LEU A 144 -11.43 5.43 13.34
CA LEU A 144 -11.66 4.09 13.90
C LEU A 144 -10.43 3.58 14.67
N ILE A 145 -9.22 3.91 14.23
CA ILE A 145 -8.00 3.31 14.76
C ILE A 145 -7.11 4.29 15.52
N ALA A 146 -7.12 5.58 15.18
CA ALA A 146 -6.20 6.53 15.78
C ALA A 146 -6.38 6.67 17.30
N PRO A 147 -7.61 6.77 17.86
CA PRO A 147 -7.79 6.81 19.31
C PRO A 147 -7.29 5.53 20.01
N PHE A 148 -7.55 4.37 19.42
CA PHE A 148 -7.13 3.07 19.94
C PHE A 148 -5.60 2.96 20.05
N TYR A 149 -4.88 3.23 18.97
CA TYR A 149 -3.42 3.13 18.97
C TYR A 149 -2.74 4.25 19.75
N ALA A 150 -3.37 5.44 19.82
CA ALA A 150 -2.89 6.53 20.68
C ALA A 150 -2.96 6.14 22.16
N ASP A 151 -4.05 5.53 22.60
CA ASP A 151 -4.21 5.08 23.98
C ASP A 151 -3.31 3.88 24.30
N LEU A 152 -3.27 2.90 23.38
CA LEU A 152 -2.55 1.65 23.60
C LEU A 152 -1.02 1.82 23.59
N PHE A 153 -0.48 2.61 22.63
CA PHE A 153 0.95 2.74 22.36
C PHE A 153 1.48 4.17 22.41
N GLY A 154 0.59 5.16 22.59
CA GLY A 154 0.97 6.58 22.51
C GLY A 154 1.29 7.02 21.07
N TRP A 155 0.85 6.31 20.05
CA TRP A 155 1.12 6.67 18.67
C TRP A 155 0.39 7.95 18.28
N ARG A 156 1.04 8.77 17.45
CA ARG A 156 0.47 9.98 16.90
C ARG A 156 0.24 9.82 15.40
N PHE A 157 -0.89 10.31 14.92
CA PHE A 157 -1.30 10.27 13.53
C PHE A 157 -1.21 11.67 12.95
N GLU A 158 -0.22 11.92 12.10
CA GLU A 158 0.02 13.22 11.49
C GLU A 158 -0.36 13.17 10.01
N LYS A 159 -1.25 14.07 9.58
CA LYS A 159 -1.73 14.11 8.20
C LYS A 159 -0.56 14.36 7.25
N SER A 160 -0.50 13.57 6.19
CA SER A 160 0.50 13.64 5.12
C SER A 160 -0.18 13.90 3.78
N SER A 161 0.51 14.54 2.85
CA SER A 161 -0.01 14.84 1.50
C SER A 161 0.51 13.90 0.40
N VAL A 162 1.11 12.78 0.79
CA VAL A 162 1.88 11.91 -0.09
C VAL A 162 1.03 10.88 -0.85
N SER A 163 -0.27 10.82 -0.60
CA SER A 163 -1.20 9.84 -1.20
C SER A 163 -2.37 10.55 -1.89
N PRO A 164 -2.99 9.95 -2.94
CA PRO A 164 -4.24 10.47 -3.50
C PRO A 164 -5.42 10.36 -2.53
N TRP A 165 -5.28 9.55 -1.49
CA TRP A 165 -6.25 9.41 -0.41
C TRP A 165 -5.75 10.12 0.85
N PRO A 166 -6.64 10.44 1.81
CA PRO A 166 -6.19 10.90 3.12
C PRO A 166 -5.17 9.94 3.71
N CYS A 167 -3.96 10.43 3.93
CA CYS A 167 -2.81 9.66 4.41
C CYS A 167 -2.29 10.26 5.70
N TYR A 168 -1.83 9.39 6.60
CA TYR A 168 -1.33 9.76 7.91
C TYR A 168 -0.03 9.03 8.19
N GLU A 169 1.01 9.77 8.54
CA GLU A 169 2.20 9.19 9.15
C GLU A 169 1.88 8.78 10.59
N ILE A 170 2.24 7.56 10.94
CA ILE A 170 2.12 7.05 12.31
C ILE A 170 3.47 7.22 12.98
N ARG A 171 3.49 8.06 14.01
CA ARG A 171 4.70 8.37 14.77
C ARG A 171 4.66 7.73 16.15
N HIS A 172 5.75 7.10 16.48
CA HIS A 172 6.04 6.64 17.84
C HIS A 172 6.23 7.84 18.79
N PRO A 173 6.01 7.71 20.11
CA PRO A 173 6.24 8.81 21.08
C PRO A 173 7.62 9.45 21.03
N ASN A 174 8.66 8.73 20.60
CA ASN A 174 10.02 9.26 20.40
C ASN A 174 10.17 10.11 19.13
N GLY A 175 9.11 10.28 18.32
CA GLY A 175 9.10 11.08 17.10
C GLY A 175 9.40 10.30 15.80
N ALA A 176 9.87 9.05 15.87
CA ALA A 176 10.16 8.25 14.69
C ALA A 176 8.86 7.89 13.93
N VAL A 177 8.89 7.98 12.61
CA VAL A 177 7.84 7.44 11.74
C VAL A 177 7.99 5.92 11.71
N ILE A 178 6.94 5.20 12.10
CA ILE A 178 6.95 3.73 12.21
C ILE A 178 6.07 3.04 11.19
N ALA A 179 5.07 3.74 10.66
CA ALA A 179 4.12 3.22 9.66
C ALA A 179 3.34 4.36 9.01
N GLN A 180 2.46 4.00 8.07
CA GLN A 180 1.48 4.91 7.48
C GLN A 180 0.08 4.30 7.52
N ALA A 181 -0.95 5.13 7.66
CA ALA A 181 -2.34 4.74 7.48
C ALA A 181 -2.96 5.54 6.33
N GLU A 182 -3.79 4.90 5.52
CA GLU A 182 -4.44 5.51 4.36
C GLU A 182 -5.93 5.19 4.36
N GLU A 183 -6.78 6.20 4.16
CA GLU A 183 -8.23 6.03 4.02
C GLU A 183 -8.55 5.61 2.58
N VAL A 184 -8.48 4.31 2.33
CA VAL A 184 -8.62 3.74 0.98
C VAL A 184 -10.04 3.22 0.76
N PRO A 185 -10.71 3.56 -0.37
CA PRO A 185 -12.04 3.05 -0.69
C PRO A 185 -12.11 1.53 -0.71
N GLU A 186 -13.22 0.95 -0.29
CA GLU A 186 -13.39 -0.52 -0.21
C GLU A 186 -13.18 -1.22 -1.54
N ALA A 187 -13.56 -0.59 -2.65
CA ALA A 187 -13.34 -1.12 -3.99
C ALA A 187 -11.85 -1.38 -4.31
N ILE A 188 -10.92 -0.71 -3.60
CA ILE A 188 -9.48 -0.83 -3.79
C ILE A 188 -8.85 -1.68 -2.69
N ARG A 189 -9.15 -1.39 -1.41
CA ARG A 189 -8.58 -2.12 -0.27
C ARG A 189 -9.16 -3.52 -0.06
N GLY A 190 -10.34 -3.79 -0.64
CA GLY A 190 -11.03 -5.07 -0.46
C GLY A 190 -11.76 -5.20 0.87
N LYS A 191 -12.27 -6.42 1.11
CA LYS A 191 -13.09 -6.79 2.27
C LYS A 191 -12.28 -6.90 3.57
N PHE A 192 -11.07 -7.46 3.46
CA PHE A 192 -10.20 -7.73 4.59
C PHE A 192 -9.31 -6.53 4.89
N ARG A 193 -8.92 -6.38 6.13
CA ARG A 193 -8.06 -5.31 6.61
C ARG A 193 -6.82 -5.92 7.23
N TYR A 194 -5.67 -5.34 6.90
CA TYR A 194 -4.38 -5.87 7.32
C TYR A 194 -3.43 -4.74 7.66
N TRP A 195 -2.51 -5.02 8.57
CA TRP A 195 -1.23 -4.34 8.61
C TRP A 195 -0.34 -4.94 7.52
N MET A 196 -0.20 -4.25 6.42
CA MET A 196 0.58 -4.72 5.28
C MET A 196 2.05 -4.37 5.45
N PRO A 197 2.97 -5.35 5.47
CA PRO A 197 4.39 -5.06 5.34
C PRO A 197 4.68 -4.53 3.93
N CYS A 198 5.61 -3.57 3.84
CA CYS A 198 6.21 -3.14 2.58
C CYS A 198 7.64 -3.67 2.53
N PHE A 199 7.91 -4.55 1.59
CA PHE A 199 9.24 -5.10 1.39
C PHE A 199 10.04 -4.24 0.44
N GLY A 200 11.29 -3.97 0.79
CA GLY A 200 12.24 -3.38 -0.11
C GLY A 200 12.64 -4.36 -1.19
N VAL A 201 12.69 -3.93 -2.45
CA VAL A 201 13.16 -4.75 -3.57
C VAL A 201 14.22 -4.01 -4.37
N ARG A 202 15.08 -4.73 -5.09
CA ARG A 202 16.10 -4.13 -5.95
C ARG A 202 15.48 -3.48 -7.18
N SER A 203 14.43 -4.09 -7.74
CA SER A 203 13.70 -3.62 -8.91
C SER A 203 12.23 -4.00 -8.78
N VAL A 204 11.36 -3.01 -8.67
CA VAL A 204 9.91 -3.24 -8.62
C VAL A 204 9.42 -3.96 -9.89
N GLY A 205 9.89 -3.56 -11.07
CA GLY A 205 9.47 -4.18 -12.33
C GLY A 205 9.88 -5.65 -12.47
N ASP A 206 11.08 -6.03 -11.99
CA ASP A 206 11.51 -7.41 -12.02
C ASP A 206 10.72 -8.26 -11.02
N THR A 207 10.53 -7.75 -9.82
CA THR A 207 9.75 -8.43 -8.77
C THR A 207 8.30 -8.64 -9.20
N LEU A 208 7.66 -7.65 -9.87
CA LEU A 208 6.31 -7.83 -10.41
C LEU A 208 6.24 -8.97 -11.43
N ARG A 209 7.20 -9.05 -12.36
CA ARG A 209 7.24 -10.17 -13.31
C ARG A 209 7.39 -11.52 -12.61
N GLN A 210 8.18 -11.58 -11.54
CA GLN A 210 8.34 -12.81 -10.76
C GLN A 210 7.06 -13.18 -10.00
N ILE A 211 6.34 -12.21 -9.45
CA ILE A 211 5.04 -12.41 -8.78
C ILE A 211 4.01 -12.95 -9.77
N GLU A 212 3.87 -12.31 -10.93
CA GLU A 212 2.93 -12.74 -11.98
C GLU A 212 3.27 -14.12 -12.53
N ALA A 213 4.56 -14.45 -12.72
CA ALA A 213 4.99 -15.77 -13.16
C ALA A 213 4.67 -16.90 -12.17
N ARG A 214 4.25 -16.54 -10.93
CA ARG A 214 3.87 -17.45 -9.85
C ARG A 214 2.37 -17.34 -9.47
N ASP A 215 1.55 -16.91 -10.42
CA ASP A 215 0.10 -16.72 -10.22
C ASP A 215 -0.27 -15.71 -9.11
N GLY A 216 0.66 -14.84 -8.75
CA GLY A 216 0.38 -13.68 -7.92
C GLY A 216 -0.18 -12.52 -8.75
N HIS A 217 -0.71 -11.51 -8.07
CA HIS A 217 -1.35 -10.38 -8.71
C HIS A 217 -0.77 -9.06 -8.22
N HIS A 218 -0.88 -8.02 -9.05
CA HIS A 218 -0.57 -6.65 -8.63
C HIS A 218 -1.76 -5.73 -8.84
N HIS A 219 -1.83 -4.70 -8.01
CA HIS A 219 -2.87 -3.67 -8.06
C HIS A 219 -2.22 -2.34 -8.43
N ASN A 220 -2.63 -1.78 -9.55
CA ASN A 220 -2.14 -0.48 -10.01
C ASN A 220 -2.81 0.67 -9.23
N GLY A 221 -2.10 1.78 -9.09
CA GLY A 221 -2.69 3.05 -8.62
C GLY A 221 -2.22 3.54 -7.24
N LEU A 222 -1.19 2.93 -6.65
CA LEU A 222 -0.55 3.50 -5.47
C LEU A 222 0.51 4.54 -5.86
N PRO A 223 0.66 5.62 -5.08
CA PRO A 223 1.66 6.65 -5.34
C PRO A 223 3.09 6.21 -5.00
N GLU A 224 4.08 6.95 -5.50
CA GLU A 224 5.49 6.90 -5.10
C GLU A 224 6.26 5.63 -5.38
N GLY A 225 5.93 4.91 -6.45
CA GLY A 225 6.67 3.71 -6.82
C GLY A 225 6.43 2.53 -5.87
N ARG A 226 5.41 2.62 -5.02
CA ARG A 226 4.87 1.51 -4.23
C ARG A 226 3.86 0.73 -5.05
N VAL A 227 3.87 -0.59 -4.93
CA VAL A 227 2.87 -1.45 -5.58
C VAL A 227 2.30 -2.40 -4.55
N LEU A 228 0.97 -2.45 -4.46
CA LEU A 228 0.25 -3.47 -3.72
C LEU A 228 0.22 -4.74 -4.57
N VAL A 229 0.63 -5.84 -3.97
CA VAL A 229 0.66 -7.16 -4.61
C VAL A 229 0.01 -8.20 -3.71
N SER A 230 -0.34 -9.33 -4.29
CA SER A 230 -0.68 -10.54 -3.56
C SER A 230 0.06 -11.74 -4.13
N ASP A 231 0.45 -12.67 -3.26
CA ASP A 231 0.96 -13.96 -3.71
C ASP A 231 -0.18 -14.86 -4.24
N ARG A 232 0.17 -16.06 -4.76
CA ARG A 232 -0.79 -17.04 -5.28
C ARG A 232 -1.78 -17.56 -4.23
N GLN A 233 -1.51 -17.39 -2.95
CA GLN A 233 -2.34 -17.84 -1.84
C GLN A 233 -3.15 -16.70 -1.21
N GLY A 234 -3.06 -15.50 -1.79
CA GLY A 234 -3.82 -14.31 -1.43
C GLY A 234 -3.20 -13.45 -0.34
N ALA A 235 -1.96 -13.68 0.08
CA ALA A 235 -1.29 -12.80 1.02
C ALA A 235 -0.95 -11.45 0.38
N HIS A 236 -1.55 -10.37 0.90
CA HIS A 236 -1.33 -9.02 0.43
C HIS A 236 -0.14 -8.37 1.13
N PHE A 237 0.72 -7.73 0.35
CA PHE A 237 1.86 -6.95 0.84
C PHE A 237 2.23 -5.85 -0.17
N MET A 238 3.08 -4.94 0.23
CA MET A 238 3.59 -3.91 -0.68
C MET A 238 5.05 -4.18 -1.02
N ILE A 239 5.45 -3.73 -2.20
CA ILE A 239 6.85 -3.69 -2.63
C ILE A 239 7.22 -2.27 -3.05
N GLN A 240 8.48 -1.88 -2.78
CA GLN A 240 9.07 -0.60 -3.16
C GLN A 240 10.56 -0.76 -3.36
N ASN A 241 11.18 0.09 -4.19
CA ASN A 241 12.64 0.08 -4.33
C ASN A 241 13.33 0.38 -3.00
N ALA A 242 14.22 -0.50 -2.55
CA ALA A 242 14.90 -0.40 -1.25
C ALA A 242 15.73 0.89 -1.11
N GLY A 243 16.27 1.42 -2.20
CA GLY A 243 17.07 2.66 -2.20
C GLY A 243 16.28 3.95 -2.04
N GLN A 244 14.97 3.93 -2.22
CA GLN A 244 14.15 5.14 -2.10
C GLN A 244 13.80 5.50 -0.64
N ASN A 245 13.86 4.55 0.29
CA ASN A 245 13.53 4.76 1.71
C ASN A 245 14.75 5.00 2.62
N ALA A 246 15.97 4.84 2.15
CA ALA A 246 17.15 5.18 2.96
C ALA A 246 17.21 6.67 3.33
N ALA A 247 16.44 7.52 2.65
CA ALA A 247 16.29 8.95 2.96
C ALA A 247 15.23 9.25 4.04
N ALA A 248 14.36 8.29 4.40
CA ALA A 248 13.22 8.54 5.31
C ALA A 248 13.39 8.00 6.74
N VAL A 249 14.40 7.18 7.02
CA VAL A 249 14.53 6.46 8.31
C VAL A 249 15.80 6.83 9.09
N GLY A 250 16.62 7.76 8.65
CA GLY A 250 17.92 7.93 9.30
C GLY A 250 18.60 9.28 9.28
N GLU A 251 17.89 10.39 9.10
CA GLU A 251 18.42 11.71 9.45
C GLU A 251 17.24 12.59 9.87
N THR A 252 17.36 13.21 11.06
CA THR A 252 16.68 14.49 11.30
C THR A 252 16.98 15.32 10.03
N PRO A 253 15.99 15.72 9.24
CA PRO A 253 16.28 16.63 8.18
C PRO A 253 16.78 17.91 8.86
N HIS A 254 18.07 18.19 8.79
CA HIS A 254 18.45 19.54 8.55
C HIS A 254 17.57 19.97 7.39
N VAL A 255 16.66 20.88 7.69
CA VAL A 255 15.92 21.64 6.70
C VAL A 255 16.98 22.33 5.84
N THR A 256 17.53 21.59 4.92
CA THR A 256 17.91 22.16 3.66
C THR A 256 16.56 22.45 3.04
N GLU A 257 16.11 23.70 3.20
CA GLU A 257 15.19 24.29 2.24
C GLU A 257 15.67 23.81 0.87
N ARG A 258 15.14 22.66 0.42
CA ARG A 258 14.99 22.50 -0.98
C ARG A 258 14.05 23.66 -1.31
N ASN A 259 14.61 24.72 -1.84
CA ASN A 259 13.86 25.63 -2.69
C ASN A 259 13.11 24.72 -3.68
N THR A 260 11.93 24.22 -3.28
CA THR A 260 10.85 24.22 -4.18
C THR A 260 10.71 25.70 -4.53
N THR A 261 11.47 26.16 -5.50
CA THR A 261 10.85 27.06 -6.42
C THR A 261 9.53 26.35 -6.69
N ASP A 262 8.45 26.85 -6.08
CA ASP A 262 7.14 26.80 -6.66
C ASP A 262 7.33 27.30 -8.08
N GLY A 263 7.83 26.41 -8.93
CA GLY A 263 7.75 26.55 -10.34
C GLY A 263 6.27 26.53 -10.56
N ILE A 264 5.67 27.73 -10.52
CA ILE A 264 4.35 28.01 -11.06
C ILE A 264 4.21 27.00 -12.17
N ALA A 265 3.20 26.13 -12.09
CA ALA A 265 2.99 25.08 -13.08
C ALA A 265 2.72 25.78 -14.43
N TRP A 266 3.80 26.41 -14.96
CA TRP A 266 3.76 27.33 -16.10
C TRP A 266 3.07 26.67 -17.30
N LYS A 267 3.22 25.34 -17.43
CA LYS A 267 2.52 24.54 -18.45
C LYS A 267 1.00 24.56 -18.24
N SER A 268 0.55 24.44 -16.99
CA SER A 268 -0.87 24.55 -16.64
C SER A 268 -1.39 25.96 -16.79
N LEU A 269 -0.58 26.98 -16.46
CA LEU A 269 -0.95 28.39 -16.69
C LEU A 269 -1.03 28.73 -18.18
N VAL A 270 -0.09 28.24 -18.99
CA VAL A 270 -0.14 28.40 -20.45
C VAL A 270 -1.37 27.69 -21.03
N ALA A 271 -1.66 26.45 -20.60
CA ALA A 271 -2.85 25.74 -21.03
C ALA A 271 -4.13 26.49 -20.65
N LEU A 272 -4.20 27.01 -19.42
CA LEU A 272 -5.34 27.82 -18.96
C LEU A 272 -5.48 29.12 -19.74
N ALA A 273 -4.38 29.81 -20.02
CA ALA A 273 -4.36 31.00 -20.84
C ALA A 273 -4.83 30.73 -22.29
N CYS A 274 -4.42 29.60 -22.88
CA CYS A 274 -4.91 29.16 -24.19
C CYS A 274 -6.41 28.88 -24.18
N VAL A 275 -6.94 28.24 -23.13
CA VAL A 275 -8.40 28.00 -22.97
C VAL A 275 -9.15 29.34 -22.91
N TRP A 276 -8.69 30.28 -22.06
CA TRP A 276 -9.30 31.63 -21.96
C TRP A 276 -9.24 32.40 -23.28
N LEU A 277 -8.10 32.35 -23.97
CA LEU A 277 -7.95 32.97 -25.25
C LEU A 277 -8.91 32.38 -26.28
N ALA A 278 -9.06 31.04 -26.31
CA ALA A 278 -9.97 30.36 -27.21
C ALA A 278 -11.45 30.75 -26.95
N VAL A 279 -11.81 30.93 -25.66
CA VAL A 279 -13.15 31.40 -25.27
C VAL A 279 -13.40 32.84 -25.70
N ILE A 280 -12.45 33.73 -25.42
CA ILE A 280 -12.58 35.19 -25.73
C ILE A 280 -12.61 35.43 -27.23
N MET A 281 -11.82 34.69 -28.01
CA MET A 281 -11.71 34.81 -29.45
C MET A 281 -12.69 33.95 -30.24
N ASP A 282 -13.57 33.23 -29.53
CA ASP A 282 -14.55 32.27 -30.10
C ASP A 282 -13.93 31.25 -31.08
N LEU A 283 -12.76 30.73 -30.70
CA LEU A 283 -12.00 29.79 -31.53
C LEU A 283 -12.57 28.39 -31.45
N GLN A 284 -13.58 28.11 -32.25
CA GLN A 284 -14.26 26.79 -32.30
C GLN A 284 -13.27 25.63 -32.61
N VAL A 285 -12.30 25.87 -33.50
CA VAL A 285 -11.26 24.88 -33.88
C VAL A 285 -10.47 24.39 -32.68
N PHE A 286 -10.22 25.24 -31.68
CA PHE A 286 -9.51 24.86 -30.47
C PHE A 286 -10.18 23.71 -29.74
N TRP A 287 -11.50 23.75 -29.61
CA TRP A 287 -12.27 22.67 -28.95
C TRP A 287 -12.23 21.36 -29.73
N GLY A 288 -12.32 21.45 -31.06
CA GLY A 288 -12.17 20.28 -31.91
C GLY A 288 -10.81 19.61 -31.75
N VAL A 289 -9.73 20.39 -31.74
CA VAL A 289 -8.36 19.88 -31.52
C VAL A 289 -8.20 19.27 -30.12
N LEU A 290 -8.76 19.89 -29.10
CA LEU A 290 -8.70 19.39 -27.72
C LEU A 290 -9.38 18.02 -27.58
N PHE A 291 -10.59 17.84 -28.13
CA PHE A 291 -11.29 16.55 -28.14
C PHE A 291 -10.52 15.49 -28.95
N LEU A 292 -9.87 15.89 -30.04
CA LEU A 292 -9.04 14.98 -30.82
C LEU A 292 -7.82 14.48 -30.03
N ILE A 293 -7.16 15.38 -29.28
CA ILE A 293 -6.05 15.03 -28.40
C ILE A 293 -6.52 14.01 -27.35
N TRP A 294 -7.66 14.25 -26.71
CA TRP A 294 -8.22 13.30 -25.72
C TRP A 294 -8.55 11.94 -26.33
N ALA A 295 -9.14 11.92 -27.54
CA ALA A 295 -9.39 10.68 -28.24
C ALA A 295 -8.11 9.90 -28.56
N CYS A 296 -7.05 10.59 -29.01
CA CYS A 296 -5.75 10.00 -29.29
C CYS A 296 -5.08 9.45 -28.00
N LEU A 297 -5.17 10.18 -26.91
CA LEU A 297 -4.65 9.73 -25.61
C LEU A 297 -5.40 8.49 -25.11
N ALA A 298 -6.74 8.45 -25.24
CA ALA A 298 -7.55 7.28 -24.88
C ALA A 298 -7.19 6.06 -25.72
N LEU A 299 -7.01 6.23 -27.03
CA LEU A 299 -6.58 5.14 -27.92
C LEU A 299 -5.20 4.58 -27.57
N LYS A 300 -4.26 5.47 -27.20
CA LYS A 300 -2.90 5.10 -26.82
C LYS A 300 -2.83 4.42 -25.45
N SER A 301 -3.56 4.93 -24.46
CA SER A 301 -3.58 4.40 -23.10
C SER A 301 -4.49 3.18 -22.92
N GLY A 302 -5.44 2.95 -23.82
CA GLY A 302 -6.49 1.94 -23.67
C GLY A 302 -7.55 2.29 -22.64
N ARG A 303 -7.55 3.56 -22.15
CA ARG A 303 -8.43 4.05 -21.10
C ARG A 303 -9.06 5.37 -21.51
N ALA A 304 -10.38 5.45 -21.41
CA ALA A 304 -11.14 6.68 -21.68
C ALA A 304 -11.70 7.22 -20.36
N ASP A 305 -11.31 8.44 -20.01
CA ASP A 305 -11.81 9.15 -18.83
C ASP A 305 -12.95 10.09 -19.26
N PHE A 306 -14.18 9.83 -18.76
CA PHE A 306 -15.34 10.68 -18.98
C PHE A 306 -15.92 11.12 -17.63
N VAL A 307 -16.91 10.44 -17.09
CA VAL A 307 -17.41 10.63 -15.70
C VAL A 307 -16.72 9.64 -14.78
N GLU A 308 -16.42 8.46 -15.30
CA GLU A 308 -15.65 7.41 -14.66
C GLU A 308 -14.59 6.87 -15.64
N PRO A 309 -13.47 6.33 -15.15
CA PRO A 309 -12.47 5.72 -16.01
C PRO A 309 -13.01 4.42 -16.61
N ILE A 310 -12.93 4.30 -17.93
CA ILE A 310 -13.44 3.16 -18.71
C ILE A 310 -12.28 2.52 -19.46
N ASP A 311 -11.93 1.29 -19.06
CA ASP A 311 -10.86 0.52 -19.68
C ASP A 311 -11.39 -0.26 -20.89
N ARG A 312 -10.64 -0.23 -21.98
CA ARG A 312 -10.91 -0.98 -23.21
C ARG A 312 -11.01 -2.49 -22.98
N ALA A 313 -10.24 -3.04 -22.01
CA ALA A 313 -10.23 -4.46 -21.72
C ALA A 313 -11.49 -4.92 -20.96
N THR A 314 -11.98 -4.11 -20.02
CA THR A 314 -13.12 -4.48 -19.16
C THR A 314 -14.48 -4.08 -19.72
N ARG A 315 -14.55 -2.95 -20.44
CA ARG A 315 -15.79 -2.39 -21.02
C ARG A 315 -15.59 -1.91 -22.46
N PRO A 316 -15.30 -2.81 -23.42
CA PRO A 316 -14.89 -2.43 -24.76
C PRO A 316 -15.96 -1.62 -25.51
N LEU A 317 -17.22 -1.95 -25.36
CA LEU A 317 -18.33 -1.27 -26.05
C LEU A 317 -18.46 0.20 -25.60
N MET A 318 -18.39 0.47 -24.29
CA MET A 318 -18.43 1.82 -23.73
C MET A 318 -17.18 2.62 -24.10
N PHE A 319 -16.00 2.00 -24.07
CA PHE A 319 -14.76 2.62 -24.51
C PHE A 319 -14.84 3.13 -25.95
N TRP A 320 -15.26 2.28 -26.89
CA TRP A 320 -15.38 2.65 -28.28
C TRP A 320 -16.52 3.65 -28.58
N LEU A 321 -17.60 3.61 -27.79
CA LEU A 321 -18.68 4.57 -27.90
C LEU A 321 -18.23 5.98 -27.50
N ILE A 322 -17.53 6.12 -26.36
CA ILE A 322 -17.01 7.40 -25.88
C ILE A 322 -15.92 7.94 -26.79
N THR A 323 -14.93 7.11 -27.12
CA THR A 323 -13.81 7.52 -27.99
C THR A 323 -14.29 7.87 -29.39
N GLY A 324 -15.22 7.10 -29.94
CA GLY A 324 -15.86 7.37 -31.21
C GLY A 324 -16.66 8.68 -31.20
N THR A 325 -17.39 8.96 -30.12
CA THR A 325 -18.12 10.24 -29.96
C THR A 325 -17.15 11.42 -29.97
N TRP A 326 -16.02 11.33 -29.27
CA TRP A 326 -15.00 12.39 -29.28
C TRP A 326 -14.39 12.61 -30.66
N ILE A 327 -14.12 11.55 -31.41
CA ILE A 327 -13.61 11.67 -32.80
C ILE A 327 -14.64 12.32 -33.70
N VAL A 328 -15.92 11.93 -33.63
CA VAL A 328 -17.00 12.51 -34.45
C VAL A 328 -17.20 13.98 -34.11
N LEU A 329 -17.28 14.35 -32.82
CA LEU A 329 -17.42 15.74 -32.38
C LEU A 329 -16.22 16.59 -32.79
N SER A 330 -14.98 16.07 -32.64
CA SER A 330 -13.77 16.75 -33.10
C SER A 330 -13.83 17.06 -34.59
N SER A 331 -14.16 16.05 -35.40
CA SER A 331 -14.26 16.18 -36.83
C SER A 331 -15.36 17.18 -37.26
N TRP A 332 -16.52 17.12 -36.62
CA TRP A 332 -17.61 18.05 -36.84
C TRP A 332 -17.21 19.50 -36.57
N VAL A 333 -16.61 19.77 -35.40
CA VAL A 333 -16.19 21.12 -35.00
C VAL A 333 -15.09 21.64 -35.91
N ILE A 334 -14.09 20.84 -36.24
CA ILE A 334 -12.98 21.26 -37.11
C ILE A 334 -13.48 21.54 -38.54
N LEU A 335 -14.26 20.62 -39.12
CA LEU A 335 -14.77 20.80 -40.48
C LEU A 335 -15.74 21.99 -40.56
N GLY A 336 -16.63 22.15 -39.60
CA GLY A 336 -17.54 23.29 -39.53
C GLY A 336 -16.82 24.63 -39.48
N SER A 337 -15.71 24.70 -38.73
CA SER A 337 -14.89 25.93 -38.65
C SER A 337 -14.05 26.22 -39.89
N VAL A 338 -13.60 25.17 -40.62
CA VAL A 338 -12.77 25.31 -41.82
C VAL A 338 -13.60 25.63 -43.08
N PHE A 339 -14.75 25.06 -43.19
CA PHE A 339 -15.63 25.21 -44.37
C PHE A 339 -16.67 26.31 -44.22
N GLY A 340 -16.62 27.10 -43.15
CA GLY A 340 -17.31 28.35 -42.98
C GLY A 340 -18.82 28.30 -43.11
N GLY A 341 -19.49 28.10 -42.03
CA GLY A 341 -20.93 28.11 -42.05
C GLY A 341 -21.64 28.28 -40.73
N TRP A 342 -20.99 28.80 -39.72
CA TRP A 342 -21.67 29.10 -38.43
C TRP A 342 -21.20 30.42 -37.87
#